data_0f25b3f6c2c905e9491570317059a4a9
#
_entry.id   0f25b3f6c2c905e9491570317059a4a9
#
_cell.length_a   1.000
_cell.length_b   1.000
_cell.length_c   1.000
_cell.angle_alpha   90.00
_cell.angle_beta   90.00
_cell.angle_gamma   90.00
#
_symmetry.space_group_name_H-M   'P 1'
#
loop_
_entity.id
_entity.type
_entity.pdbx_description
1 polymer ?
#
loop_
_entity_poly.entity_id
_entity_poly.type
_entity_poly.pdbx_seq_one_letter_code
_entity_poly.pdbx_strand_id
1 'polypeptide(L)'
;KKMGRDNRPEMVTMGNVLRNLLDSDYIVFPNRFMEEKMSGAYMLDSLYRGTVLREGYPRNDIFRQKPDLSMKERAGFAGKTLLTYFPTYRGIFNQVERQEYMETLSANLALWDSQLKDDEILLIKLHPFLHGSEAFDGYRHIRAFPTDWDTYEGLNLCDVLITDYSSVFYDYANTGKKVIFFAYDRAEYE
;
A
#
# COMPACT_ATOMS: atom_id res chain seq x y z
N LYS A 1 -3.56 13.41 7.53
CA LYS A 1 -4.57 12.52 6.94
C LYS A 1 -5.87 12.80 7.68
N LYS A 2 -6.85 13.43 7.04
CA LYS A 2 -8.22 13.36 7.53
C LYS A 2 -8.64 11.89 7.37
N MET A 3 -8.47 11.11 8.43
CA MET A 3 -9.09 9.78 8.48
C MET A 3 -10.56 9.99 8.17
N GLY A 4 -11.09 9.20 7.22
CA GLY A 4 -12.49 9.24 6.85
C GLY A 4 -13.30 9.34 8.13
N ARG A 5 -14.13 10.36 8.21
CA ARG A 5 -14.94 10.66 9.37
C ARG A 5 -16.03 9.60 9.49
N ASP A 6 -15.69 8.47 10.06
CA ASP A 6 -16.68 7.79 10.87
C ASP A 6 -17.16 8.83 11.88
N ASN A 7 -18.46 8.99 12.04
CA ASN A 7 -19.09 9.95 12.98
C ASN A 7 -18.70 9.73 14.45
N ARG A 8 -17.59 9.06 14.73
CA ARG A 8 -17.05 8.83 16.06
C ARG A 8 -16.17 9.98 16.47
N PRO A 9 -16.34 10.53 17.65
CA PRO A 9 -15.44 11.53 18.19
C PRO A 9 -13.99 11.02 18.11
N GLU A 10 -13.05 11.84 17.65
CA GLU A 10 -11.62 11.50 17.56
C GLU A 10 -11.08 10.93 18.88
N MET A 11 -11.58 11.43 20.01
CA MET A 11 -11.26 10.95 21.35
C MET A 11 -11.59 9.47 21.56
N VAL A 12 -12.71 8.97 21.01
CA VAL A 12 -13.10 7.55 21.14
C VAL A 12 -12.14 6.68 20.32
N THR A 13 -11.75 7.15 19.13
CA THR A 13 -10.80 6.44 18.29
C THR A 13 -9.42 6.38 18.94
N MET A 14 -8.94 7.49 19.48
CA MET A 14 -7.69 7.54 20.25
C MET A 14 -7.74 6.63 21.48
N GLY A 15 -8.84 6.66 22.24
CA GLY A 15 -9.04 5.81 23.41
C GLY A 15 -8.99 4.31 23.08
N ASN A 16 -9.59 3.90 21.97
CA ASN A 16 -9.57 2.50 21.53
C ASN A 16 -8.15 2.06 21.11
N VAL A 17 -7.41 2.91 20.37
CA VAL A 17 -6.02 2.62 20.00
C VAL A 17 -5.14 2.54 21.24
N LEU A 18 -5.27 3.50 22.16
CA LEU A 18 -4.52 3.51 23.42
C LEU A 18 -4.78 2.24 24.23
N ARG A 19 -6.05 1.83 24.39
CA ARG A 19 -6.39 0.60 25.11
C ARG A 19 -5.70 -0.62 24.50
N ASN A 20 -5.76 -0.77 23.17
CA ASN A 20 -5.12 -1.88 22.48
C ASN A 20 -3.59 -1.89 22.68
N LEU A 21 -2.96 -0.72 22.72
CA LEU A 21 -1.54 -0.60 23.00
C LEU A 21 -1.22 -0.98 24.46
N LEU A 22 -2.05 -0.54 25.42
CA LEU A 22 -1.82 -0.82 26.84
C LEU A 22 -2.10 -2.28 27.21
N ASP A 23 -3.01 -2.96 26.48
CA ASP A 23 -3.34 -4.37 26.68
C ASP A 23 -2.29 -5.32 26.07
N SER A 24 -1.31 -4.81 25.31
CA SER A 24 -0.26 -5.64 24.69
C SER A 24 0.95 -5.81 25.62
N ASP A 25 1.52 -7.03 25.64
CA ASP A 25 2.77 -7.30 26.38
C ASP A 25 3.99 -6.73 25.66
N TYR A 26 3.93 -6.68 24.32
CA TYR A 26 5.00 -6.20 23.46
C TYR A 26 4.49 -5.21 22.43
N ILE A 27 5.23 -4.10 22.26
CA ILE A 27 5.01 -3.16 21.16
C ILE A 27 6.27 -3.16 20.29
N VAL A 28 6.09 -3.38 18.97
CA VAL A 28 7.18 -3.32 18.00
C VAL A 28 7.18 -1.99 17.29
N PHE A 29 8.28 -1.25 17.37
CA PHE A 29 8.51 -0.06 16.57
C PHE A 29 9.59 -0.31 15.51
N PRO A 30 9.39 0.14 14.26
CA PRO A 30 10.35 -0.09 13.18
C PRO A 30 11.62 0.74 13.36
N ASN A 31 11.53 1.84 14.08
CA ASN A 31 12.64 2.75 14.35
C ASN A 31 12.30 3.72 15.49
N ARG A 32 13.33 4.45 15.94
CA ARG A 32 13.23 5.44 17.02
C ARG A 32 12.23 6.56 16.72
N PHE A 33 12.16 7.02 15.48
CA PHE A 33 11.22 8.09 15.09
C PHE A 33 9.77 7.69 15.35
N MET A 34 9.37 6.48 14.92
CA MET A 34 8.02 5.98 15.16
C MET A 34 7.73 5.77 16.64
N GLU A 35 8.69 5.25 17.39
CA GLU A 35 8.58 5.14 18.85
C GLU A 35 8.30 6.48 19.49
N GLU A 36 9.13 7.48 19.23
CA GLU A 36 8.98 8.83 19.80
C GLU A 36 7.61 9.45 19.45
N LYS A 37 7.17 9.31 18.18
CA LYS A 37 5.88 9.83 17.72
C LYS A 37 4.70 9.13 18.37
N MET A 38 4.73 7.80 18.44
CA MET A 38 3.65 7.01 19.04
C MET A 38 3.62 7.18 20.56
N SER A 39 4.78 7.17 21.22
CA SER A 39 4.88 7.40 22.66
C SER A 39 4.33 8.77 23.05
N GLY A 40 4.68 9.81 22.32
CA GLY A 40 4.13 11.16 22.55
C GLY A 40 2.63 11.25 22.28
N ALA A 41 2.14 10.66 21.17
CA ALA A 41 0.73 10.72 20.79
C ALA A 41 -0.20 9.94 21.75
N TYR A 42 0.27 8.85 22.33
CA TYR A 42 -0.50 7.96 23.17
C TYR A 42 0.01 7.89 24.62
N MET A 43 0.88 8.81 25.03
CA MET A 43 1.43 8.88 26.41
C MET A 43 2.04 7.55 26.88
N LEU A 44 2.64 6.77 25.97
CA LEU A 44 3.12 5.42 26.28
C LEU A 44 4.26 5.44 27.31
N ASP A 45 5.12 6.48 27.30
CA ASP A 45 6.20 6.65 28.28
C ASP A 45 5.67 6.67 29.72
N SER A 46 4.45 7.15 29.93
CA SER A 46 3.82 7.26 31.24
C SER A 46 2.89 6.08 31.59
N LEU A 47 2.23 5.50 30.59
CA LEU A 47 1.13 4.56 30.79
C LEU A 47 1.49 3.12 30.47
N TYR A 48 2.34 2.89 29.47
CA TYR A 48 2.69 1.53 29.03
C TYR A 48 3.65 0.86 30.00
N ARG A 49 3.39 -0.42 30.31
CA ARG A 49 4.20 -1.21 31.24
C ARG A 49 4.81 -2.46 30.61
N GLY A 50 4.47 -2.73 29.36
CA GLY A 50 5.03 -3.85 28.60
C GLY A 50 6.42 -3.56 28.05
N THR A 51 6.85 -4.39 27.14
CA THR A 51 8.19 -4.32 26.53
C THR A 51 8.15 -3.69 25.14
N VAL A 52 9.01 -2.72 24.89
CA VAL A 52 9.20 -2.11 23.57
C VAL A 52 10.32 -2.81 22.84
N LEU A 53 10.03 -3.30 21.63
CA LEU A 53 11.00 -3.92 20.72
C LEU A 53 11.27 -2.98 19.53
N ARG A 54 12.56 -2.80 19.19
CA ARG A 54 13.02 -1.93 18.07
C ARG A 54 13.66 -2.78 16.97
N GLU A 55 12.89 -3.72 16.42
CA GLU A 55 13.39 -4.78 15.54
C GLU A 55 12.91 -4.65 14.08
N GLY A 56 12.28 -3.53 13.73
CA GLY A 56 11.59 -3.40 12.45
C GLY A 56 10.24 -4.12 12.42
N TYR A 57 9.55 -4.08 11.30
CA TYR A 57 8.31 -4.84 11.13
C TYR A 57 8.60 -6.22 10.57
N PRO A 58 8.14 -7.31 11.22
CA PRO A 58 8.35 -8.69 10.74
C PRO A 58 7.92 -8.92 9.29
N ARG A 59 6.86 -8.24 8.85
CA ARG A 59 6.38 -8.32 7.46
C ARG A 59 7.42 -7.90 6.41
N ASN A 60 8.43 -7.11 6.82
CA ASN A 60 9.46 -6.61 5.92
C ASN A 60 10.63 -7.60 5.76
N ASP A 61 10.65 -8.69 6.51
CA ASP A 61 11.70 -9.71 6.38
C ASP A 61 11.68 -10.40 5.01
N ILE A 62 10.50 -10.45 4.37
CA ILE A 62 10.36 -10.96 3.01
C ILE A 62 11.26 -10.23 2.00
N PHE A 63 11.48 -8.93 2.17
CA PHE A 63 12.31 -8.13 1.27
C PHE A 63 13.81 -8.41 1.38
N ARG A 64 14.23 -9.17 2.40
CA ARG A 64 15.62 -9.67 2.54
C ARG A 64 15.80 -11.04 1.89
N GLN A 65 14.70 -11.69 1.55
CA GLN A 65 14.71 -12.98 0.89
C GLN A 65 14.78 -12.81 -0.62
N LYS A 66 15.37 -13.81 -1.30
CA LYS A 66 15.29 -13.84 -2.77
C LYS A 66 13.84 -14.04 -3.18
N PRO A 67 13.33 -13.25 -4.13
CA PRO A 67 11.95 -13.40 -4.60
C PRO A 67 11.75 -14.77 -5.28
N ASP A 68 10.59 -15.37 -5.06
CA ASP A 68 10.21 -16.62 -5.74
C ASP A 68 9.82 -16.35 -7.19
N LEU A 69 10.79 -16.48 -8.10
CA LEU A 69 10.57 -16.24 -9.52
C LEU A 69 9.55 -17.21 -10.14
N SER A 70 9.30 -18.38 -9.53
CA SER A 70 8.30 -19.33 -10.02
C SER A 70 6.88 -18.77 -9.95
N MET A 71 6.59 -17.86 -9.02
CA MET A 71 5.32 -17.12 -8.98
C MET A 71 5.14 -16.27 -10.25
N LYS A 72 6.21 -15.58 -10.66
CA LYS A 72 6.22 -14.76 -11.87
C LYS A 72 6.01 -15.62 -13.13
N GLU A 73 6.63 -16.79 -13.17
CA GLU A 73 6.47 -17.76 -14.28
C GLU A 73 5.03 -18.31 -14.35
N ARG A 74 4.46 -18.76 -13.21
CA ARG A 74 3.08 -19.27 -13.14
C ARG A 74 2.05 -18.23 -13.55
N ALA A 75 2.29 -16.96 -13.27
CA ALA A 75 1.42 -15.85 -13.67
C ALA A 75 1.61 -15.41 -15.14
N GLY A 76 2.51 -16.05 -15.90
CA GLY A 76 2.78 -15.71 -17.30
C GLY A 76 3.65 -14.46 -17.49
N PHE A 77 4.37 -14.03 -16.45
CA PHE A 77 5.22 -12.83 -16.48
C PHE A 77 6.72 -13.14 -16.56
N ALA A 78 7.10 -14.35 -16.95
CA ALA A 78 8.50 -14.74 -17.11
C ALA A 78 9.24 -13.76 -18.01
N GLY A 79 10.42 -13.31 -17.60
CA GLY A 79 11.23 -12.35 -18.35
C GLY A 79 10.70 -10.93 -18.45
N LYS A 80 9.53 -10.62 -17.82
CA LYS A 80 8.97 -9.27 -17.83
C LYS A 80 9.50 -8.42 -16.69
N THR A 81 9.60 -7.12 -16.91
CA THR A 81 9.77 -6.11 -15.86
C THR A 81 8.39 -5.81 -15.25
N LEU A 82 8.23 -5.99 -13.94
CA LEU A 82 6.97 -5.75 -13.25
C LEU A 82 6.98 -4.38 -12.57
N LEU A 83 6.10 -3.49 -13.05
CA LEU A 83 5.72 -2.29 -12.34
C LEU A 83 4.46 -2.62 -11.53
N THR A 84 4.31 -2.01 -10.37
CA THR A 84 3.08 -2.17 -9.61
C THR A 84 2.53 -0.83 -9.17
N TYR A 85 1.21 -0.63 -9.30
CA TYR A 85 0.51 0.57 -8.86
C TYR A 85 -0.41 0.26 -7.69
N PHE A 86 -0.09 0.84 -6.53
CA PHE A 86 -0.83 0.70 -5.29
C PHE A 86 -1.33 2.08 -4.84
N PRO A 87 -2.46 2.56 -5.37
CA PRO A 87 -3.04 3.84 -4.95
C PRO A 87 -3.61 3.76 -3.54
N THR A 88 -3.57 4.89 -2.85
CA THR A 88 -4.30 5.06 -1.58
C THR A 88 -5.80 5.02 -1.83
N TYR A 89 -6.53 4.34 -0.95
CA TYR A 89 -7.98 4.37 -0.94
C TYR A 89 -8.48 5.79 -0.65
N ARG A 90 -9.34 6.32 -1.53
CA ARG A 90 -9.82 7.70 -1.45
C ARG A 90 -11.06 7.90 -0.57
N GLY A 91 -11.53 6.83 0.09
CA GLY A 91 -12.76 6.93 0.89
C GLY A 91 -13.98 7.21 0.04
N ILE A 92 -14.11 6.53 -1.08
CA ILE A 92 -15.23 6.68 -2.00
C ILE A 92 -16.49 6.17 -1.32
N PHE A 93 -17.40 7.08 -1.04
CA PHE A 93 -18.57 6.80 -0.21
C PHE A 93 -19.87 6.69 -1.00
N ASN A 94 -19.90 7.21 -2.24
CA ASN A 94 -21.08 7.16 -3.08
C ASN A 94 -20.77 6.71 -4.52
N GLN A 95 -21.82 6.40 -5.26
CA GLN A 95 -21.69 5.83 -6.60
C GLN A 95 -21.10 6.84 -7.61
N VAL A 96 -21.39 8.12 -7.45
CA VAL A 96 -20.90 9.19 -8.35
C VAL A 96 -19.39 9.35 -8.19
N GLU A 97 -18.93 9.52 -6.95
CA GLU A 97 -17.48 9.63 -6.66
C GLU A 97 -16.70 8.41 -7.14
N ARG A 98 -17.30 7.21 -7.01
CA ARG A 98 -16.71 5.99 -7.53
C ARG A 98 -16.57 6.02 -9.05
N GLN A 99 -17.60 6.46 -9.75
CA GLN A 99 -17.59 6.55 -11.21
C GLN A 99 -16.54 7.56 -11.68
N GLU A 100 -16.51 8.76 -11.12
CA GLU A 100 -15.53 9.81 -11.44
C GLU A 100 -14.09 9.32 -11.21
N TYR A 101 -13.84 8.63 -10.08
CA TYR A 101 -12.55 8.04 -9.81
C TYR A 101 -12.16 6.98 -10.86
N MET A 102 -13.08 6.09 -11.23
CA MET A 102 -12.81 5.04 -12.22
C MET A 102 -12.60 5.61 -13.62
N GLU A 103 -13.32 6.68 -14.01
CA GLU A 103 -13.11 7.38 -15.28
C GLU A 103 -11.72 8.03 -15.34
N THR A 104 -11.33 8.74 -14.29
CA THR A 104 -9.99 9.33 -14.17
C THR A 104 -8.89 8.27 -14.21
N LEU A 105 -9.07 7.19 -13.47
CA LEU A 105 -8.14 6.06 -13.47
C LEU A 105 -8.02 5.47 -14.88
N SER A 106 -9.15 5.17 -15.53
CA SER A 106 -9.18 4.57 -16.87
C SER A 106 -8.44 5.43 -17.92
N ALA A 107 -8.63 6.76 -17.87
CA ALA A 107 -7.92 7.69 -18.76
C ALA A 107 -6.39 7.63 -18.55
N ASN A 108 -5.94 7.61 -17.30
CA ASN A 108 -4.53 7.47 -16.97
C ASN A 108 -3.96 6.12 -17.41
N LEU A 109 -4.73 5.03 -17.21
CA LEU A 109 -4.31 3.69 -17.60
C LEU A 109 -4.15 3.54 -19.10
N ALA A 110 -5.06 4.10 -19.90
CA ALA A 110 -4.95 4.08 -21.36
C ALA A 110 -3.68 4.80 -21.84
N LEU A 111 -3.35 5.93 -21.22
CA LEU A 111 -2.10 6.64 -21.51
C LEU A 111 -0.88 5.80 -21.12
N TRP A 112 -0.87 5.21 -19.92
CA TRP A 112 0.25 4.40 -19.45
C TRP A 112 0.44 3.15 -20.30
N ASP A 113 -0.64 2.45 -20.65
CA ASP A 113 -0.58 1.26 -21.50
C ASP A 113 0.09 1.55 -22.84
N SER A 114 -0.17 2.73 -23.42
CA SER A 114 0.44 3.16 -24.68
C SER A 114 1.93 3.49 -24.58
N GLN A 115 2.47 3.73 -23.38
CA GLN A 115 3.86 4.10 -23.13
C GLN A 115 4.71 2.95 -22.59
N LEU A 116 4.08 1.89 -22.09
CA LEU A 116 4.80 0.72 -21.60
C LEU A 116 5.42 -0.07 -22.75
N LYS A 117 6.60 -0.63 -22.51
CA LYS A 117 7.32 -1.44 -23.47
C LYS A 117 6.78 -2.88 -23.48
N ASP A 118 7.14 -3.63 -24.52
CA ASP A 118 6.69 -5.02 -24.71
C ASP A 118 7.13 -5.97 -23.60
N ASP A 119 8.21 -5.66 -22.91
CA ASP A 119 8.75 -6.40 -21.77
C ASP A 119 8.30 -5.87 -20.40
N GLU A 120 7.45 -4.83 -20.36
CA GLU A 120 6.94 -4.23 -19.13
C GLU A 120 5.47 -4.63 -18.89
N ILE A 121 5.14 -4.95 -17.66
CA ILE A 121 3.76 -5.21 -17.20
C ILE A 121 3.49 -4.34 -15.99
N LEU A 122 2.38 -3.63 -16.01
CA LEU A 122 1.86 -2.87 -14.88
C LEU A 122 0.79 -3.67 -14.15
N LEU A 123 1.08 -4.07 -12.92
CA LEU A 123 0.14 -4.72 -12.03
C LEU A 123 -0.58 -3.69 -11.16
N ILE A 124 -1.90 -3.72 -11.11
CA ILE A 124 -2.69 -2.76 -10.35
C ILE A 124 -3.39 -3.45 -9.20
N LYS A 125 -3.16 -2.97 -7.99
CA LYS A 125 -3.85 -3.42 -6.78
C LYS A 125 -4.73 -2.31 -6.24
N LEU A 126 -5.99 -2.33 -6.67
CA LEU A 126 -7.00 -1.46 -6.09
C LEU A 126 -7.47 -1.95 -4.73
N HIS A 127 -8.03 -1.04 -3.94
CA HIS A 127 -8.67 -1.43 -2.70
C HIS A 127 -9.87 -2.36 -2.97
N PRO A 128 -10.12 -3.40 -2.14
CA PRO A 128 -11.20 -4.37 -2.36
C PRO A 128 -12.59 -3.76 -2.58
N PHE A 129 -12.87 -2.56 -2.09
CA PHE A 129 -14.15 -1.87 -2.36
C PHE A 129 -14.29 -1.31 -3.79
N LEU A 130 -13.23 -1.35 -4.59
CA LEU A 130 -13.21 -0.89 -5.99
C LEU A 130 -13.21 -2.08 -6.97
N HIS A 131 -13.85 -3.19 -6.61
CA HIS A 131 -13.83 -4.45 -7.35
C HIS A 131 -14.01 -4.32 -8.87
N GLY A 132 -13.25 -5.15 -9.57
CA GLY A 132 -13.36 -5.45 -10.98
C GLY A 132 -11.99 -5.77 -11.57
N SER A 133 -11.53 -7.04 -11.50
CA SER A 133 -10.42 -7.53 -12.34
C SER A 133 -10.71 -7.31 -13.83
N GLU A 134 -11.99 -7.34 -14.20
CA GLU A 134 -12.54 -7.02 -15.52
C GLU A 134 -12.23 -5.57 -15.96
N ALA A 135 -11.95 -4.66 -15.02
CA ALA A 135 -11.61 -3.28 -15.34
C ALA A 135 -10.30 -3.14 -16.15
N PHE A 136 -9.49 -4.19 -16.22
CA PHE A 136 -8.20 -4.18 -16.92
C PHE A 136 -8.19 -5.07 -18.17
N ASP A 137 -9.33 -5.68 -18.51
CA ASP A 137 -9.49 -6.45 -19.74
C ASP A 137 -9.44 -5.49 -20.94
N GLY A 138 -8.61 -5.82 -21.92
CA GLY A 138 -8.40 -5.00 -23.12
C GLY A 138 -7.13 -4.15 -23.13
N TYR A 139 -6.44 -3.96 -22.02
CA TYR A 139 -5.10 -3.36 -22.02
C TYR A 139 -4.04 -4.38 -22.42
N ARG A 140 -3.02 -3.91 -23.14
CA ARG A 140 -1.92 -4.74 -23.63
C ARG A 140 -0.95 -5.11 -22.51
N HIS A 141 -0.60 -4.15 -21.66
CA HIS A 141 0.46 -4.24 -20.67
C HIS A 141 -0.04 -4.13 -19.21
N ILE A 142 -1.34 -3.86 -19.00
CA ILE A 142 -1.90 -3.67 -17.66
C ILE A 142 -2.70 -4.90 -17.25
N ARG A 143 -2.51 -5.34 -16.00
CA ARG A 143 -3.22 -6.49 -15.39
C ARG A 143 -3.59 -6.17 -13.94
N ALA A 144 -4.62 -6.87 -13.45
CA ALA A 144 -4.87 -6.90 -12.02
C ALA A 144 -3.68 -7.54 -11.28
N PHE A 145 -3.37 -7.04 -10.10
CA PHE A 145 -2.44 -7.73 -9.22
C PHE A 145 -3.01 -9.10 -8.86
N PRO A 146 -2.27 -10.21 -9.03
CA PRO A 146 -2.80 -11.54 -8.82
C PRO A 146 -3.38 -11.73 -7.42
N THR A 147 -4.58 -12.27 -7.34
CA THR A 147 -5.32 -12.42 -6.07
C THR A 147 -4.79 -13.56 -5.20
N ASP A 148 -4.10 -14.50 -5.80
CA ASP A 148 -3.43 -15.64 -5.16
C ASP A 148 -2.02 -15.31 -4.64
N TRP A 149 -1.51 -14.10 -4.94
CA TRP A 149 -0.25 -13.64 -4.40
C TRP A 149 -0.43 -13.00 -3.03
N ASP A 150 0.40 -13.38 -2.06
CA ASP A 150 0.60 -12.53 -0.89
C ASP A 150 1.12 -11.17 -1.35
N THR A 151 0.62 -10.11 -0.70
CA THR A 151 0.94 -8.73 -1.11
C THR A 151 2.43 -8.42 -1.04
N TYR A 152 3.10 -8.89 0.01
CA TYR A 152 4.52 -8.59 0.22
C TYR A 152 5.43 -9.49 -0.61
N GLU A 153 5.04 -10.74 -0.84
CA GLU A 153 5.72 -11.62 -1.80
C GLU A 153 5.65 -11.05 -3.21
N GLY A 154 4.47 -10.61 -3.64
CA GLY A 154 4.28 -9.97 -4.92
C GLY A 154 5.06 -8.65 -5.05
N LEU A 155 5.07 -7.81 -4.00
CA LEU A 155 5.90 -6.60 -3.97
C LEU A 155 7.39 -6.92 -4.07
N ASN A 156 7.84 -8.01 -3.45
CA ASN A 156 9.24 -8.45 -3.56
C ASN A 156 9.61 -8.87 -4.98
N LEU A 157 8.64 -9.38 -5.77
CA LEU A 157 8.82 -9.70 -7.19
C LEU A 157 8.84 -8.48 -8.11
N CYS A 158 8.16 -7.39 -7.73
CA CYS A 158 8.04 -6.19 -8.55
C CYS A 158 9.34 -5.40 -8.59
N ASP A 159 9.64 -4.78 -9.75
CA ASP A 159 10.86 -4.03 -10.01
C ASP A 159 10.68 -2.53 -9.71
N VAL A 160 9.44 -2.02 -9.82
CA VAL A 160 9.08 -0.62 -9.57
C VAL A 160 7.74 -0.55 -8.82
N LEU A 161 7.69 0.25 -7.77
CA LEU A 161 6.43 0.64 -7.12
C LEU A 161 6.01 2.03 -7.58
N ILE A 162 4.77 2.15 -8.07
CA ILE A 162 4.09 3.41 -8.31
C ILE A 162 3.03 3.55 -7.21
N THR A 163 3.03 4.65 -6.50
CA THR A 163 2.07 4.90 -5.41
C THR A 163 1.87 6.40 -5.20
N ASP A 164 1.02 6.78 -4.27
CA ASP A 164 0.76 8.17 -3.93
C ASP A 164 1.05 8.43 -2.44
N TYR A 165 0.02 8.45 -1.58
CA TYR A 165 0.13 8.71 -0.13
C TYR A 165 0.09 7.42 0.70
N SER A 166 0.11 6.25 0.07
CA SER A 166 0.05 4.96 0.74
C SER A 166 1.33 4.67 1.52
N SER A 167 1.18 4.22 2.76
CA SER A 167 2.32 3.83 3.60
C SER A 167 3.12 2.62 3.07
N VAL A 168 2.63 1.95 2.04
CA VAL A 168 3.31 0.79 1.43
C VAL A 168 4.73 1.13 0.94
N PHE A 169 4.96 2.39 0.55
CA PHE A 169 6.29 2.79 0.08
C PHE A 169 7.37 2.70 1.17
N TYR A 170 7.01 2.88 2.45
CA TYR A 170 7.97 2.68 3.55
C TYR A 170 8.40 1.23 3.67
N ASP A 171 7.48 0.30 3.46
CA ASP A 171 7.78 -1.13 3.48
C ASP A 171 8.60 -1.50 2.24
N TYR A 172 8.16 -1.08 1.05
CA TYR A 172 8.83 -1.36 -0.22
C TYR A 172 10.24 -0.76 -0.31
N ALA A 173 10.51 0.35 0.36
CA ALA A 173 11.84 0.96 0.42
C ALA A 173 12.92 0.01 0.95
N ASN A 174 12.54 -1.02 1.74
CA ASN A 174 13.47 -2.07 2.20
C ASN A 174 14.02 -2.92 1.05
N THR A 175 13.40 -2.92 -0.12
CA THR A 175 13.92 -3.61 -1.32
C THR A 175 15.10 -2.88 -1.97
N GLY A 176 15.27 -1.58 -1.72
CA GLY A 176 16.19 -0.71 -2.44
C GLY A 176 15.78 -0.43 -3.90
N LYS A 177 14.61 -0.91 -4.33
CA LYS A 177 14.10 -0.74 -5.69
C LYS A 177 13.44 0.63 -5.89
N LYS A 178 13.11 0.95 -7.14
CA LYS A 178 12.58 2.27 -7.53
C LYS A 178 11.14 2.48 -7.04
N VAL A 179 10.90 3.66 -6.45
CA VAL A 179 9.55 4.15 -6.11
C VAL A 179 9.25 5.39 -6.95
N ILE A 180 8.04 5.44 -7.50
CA ILE A 180 7.50 6.60 -8.22
C ILE A 180 6.27 7.09 -7.46
N PHE A 181 6.27 8.38 -7.09
CA PHE A 181 5.12 9.00 -6.45
C PHE A 181 4.23 9.66 -7.51
N PHE A 182 3.04 9.12 -7.69
CA PHE A 182 2.01 9.64 -8.60
C PHE A 182 0.88 10.30 -7.80
N ALA A 183 1.16 11.50 -7.30
CA ALA A 183 0.27 12.29 -6.45
C ALA A 183 -0.41 13.40 -7.28
N TYR A 184 -1.22 13.02 -8.27
CA TYR A 184 -1.87 13.92 -9.22
C TYR A 184 -2.93 14.85 -8.58
N ASP A 185 -3.49 14.42 -7.45
CA ASP A 185 -4.54 15.09 -6.68
C ASP A 185 -4.02 15.73 -5.38
N ARG A 186 -2.75 16.10 -5.35
CA ARG A 186 -2.12 16.60 -4.12
C ARG A 186 -2.85 17.79 -3.50
N ALA A 187 -3.32 18.72 -4.31
CA ALA A 187 -4.02 19.91 -3.82
C ALA A 187 -5.39 19.59 -3.19
N GLU A 188 -6.00 18.47 -3.57
CA GLU A 188 -7.29 18.02 -3.03
C GLU A 188 -7.11 17.10 -1.80
N TYR A 189 -5.94 16.46 -1.70
CA TYR A 189 -5.64 15.51 -0.63
C TYR A 189 -5.21 16.20 0.66
N GLU A 190 -4.57 17.37 0.61
CA GLU A 190 -4.17 18.19 1.76
C GLU A 190 -5.39 18.90 2.38
#